data_c3ce801d9598c696a2cf39954338f78d
#
_entry.id   c3ce801d9598c696a2cf39954338f78d
#
_cell.length_a   1.000
_cell.length_b   1.000
_cell.length_c   1.000
_cell.angle_alpha   90.00
_cell.angle_beta   90.00
_cell.angle_gamma   90.00
#
_symmetry.space_group_name_H-M   'P 1'
#
loop_
_entity.id
_entity.type
_entity.pdbx_description
1 polymer ?
#
loop_
_entity_poly.entity_id
_entity_poly.type
_entity_poly.pdbx_seq_one_letter_code
_entity_poly.pdbx_strand_id
1 'polypeptide(L)'
;MNLRMTLATAVRVLGQLRHDHRSVALILVVPALLLTAVYFLFENEALPPGFPRTFDRVGLMMLAIFPFVMMFLVTSITMLRERTSGTLERLLTTPIHKADLLFGYAVAFSIMAALQSLVATAVAYWIFGLDIKGSPGLVVLIAVINAVLGVALGLLCSAFARTEFQAVQFMPVVVVPQILLCGLFVARENMNDALNGISGVLPLTFSVEALKEIAGNTEATAAMWQDAAVMGGIVVGVLVLASLTLGRQTR
;
A
#
# COMPACT_ATOMS: atom_id res chain seq x y z
N MET A 1 -5.13 0.57 25.31
CA MET A 1 -5.72 0.16 24.04
C MET A 1 -6.80 -0.88 24.33
N ASN A 2 -8.02 -0.67 23.86
CA ASN A 2 -9.15 -1.57 24.10
C ASN A 2 -9.56 -2.26 22.79
N LEU A 3 -9.28 -3.56 22.66
CA LEU A 3 -9.54 -4.33 21.45
C LEU A 3 -11.01 -4.26 20.99
N ARG A 4 -11.96 -4.22 21.93
CA ARG A 4 -13.39 -4.08 21.59
C ARG A 4 -13.68 -2.76 20.88
N MET A 5 -13.07 -1.64 21.32
CA MET A 5 -13.25 -0.33 20.70
C MET A 5 -12.59 -0.26 19.33
N THR A 6 -11.40 -0.84 19.20
CA THR A 6 -10.71 -0.97 17.90
C THR A 6 -11.56 -1.76 16.89
N LEU A 7 -12.07 -2.91 17.27
CA LEU A 7 -12.94 -3.74 16.41
C LEU A 7 -14.28 -3.04 16.09
N ALA A 8 -14.90 -2.39 17.05
CA ALA A 8 -16.13 -1.63 16.82
C ALA A 8 -15.92 -0.49 15.80
N THR A 9 -14.77 0.21 15.90
CA THR A 9 -14.37 1.23 14.92
C THR A 9 -14.16 0.61 13.55
N ALA A 10 -13.44 -0.51 13.46
CA ALA A 10 -13.20 -1.20 12.19
C ALA A 10 -14.51 -1.64 11.51
N VAL A 11 -15.44 -2.23 12.26
CA VAL A 11 -16.76 -2.64 11.75
C VAL A 11 -17.56 -1.41 11.27
N ARG A 12 -17.52 -0.30 12.00
CA ARG A 12 -18.16 0.95 11.59
C ARG A 12 -17.61 1.46 10.25
N VAL A 13 -16.27 1.52 10.13
CA VAL A 13 -15.59 2.01 8.90
C VAL A 13 -15.88 1.08 7.71
N LEU A 14 -15.82 -0.25 7.91
CA LEU A 14 -16.20 -1.21 6.88
C LEU A 14 -17.68 -1.08 6.47
N GLY A 15 -18.56 -0.81 7.42
CA GLY A 15 -19.96 -0.52 7.15
C GLY A 15 -20.14 0.75 6.30
N GLN A 16 -19.39 1.82 6.58
CA GLN A 16 -19.38 3.04 5.77
C GLN A 16 -18.88 2.75 4.35
N LEU A 17 -17.75 2.05 4.21
CA LEU A 17 -17.19 1.65 2.91
C LEU A 17 -18.17 0.79 2.11
N ARG A 18 -18.86 -0.16 2.76
CA ARG A 18 -19.85 -1.00 2.08
C ARG A 18 -20.97 -0.20 1.43
N HIS A 19 -21.36 0.95 1.99
CA HIS A 19 -22.38 1.83 1.42
C HIS A 19 -21.81 2.81 0.37
N ASP A 20 -20.51 3.00 0.35
CA ASP A 20 -19.81 3.82 -0.66
C ASP A 20 -19.29 2.94 -1.81
N HIS A 21 -20.22 2.47 -2.63
CA HIS A 21 -19.92 1.60 -3.77
C HIS A 21 -18.95 2.26 -4.77
N ARG A 22 -18.92 3.59 -4.85
CA ARG A 22 -18.03 4.32 -5.77
C ARG A 22 -16.58 4.22 -5.30
N SER A 23 -16.32 4.50 -4.04
CA SER A 23 -14.97 4.37 -3.46
C SER A 23 -14.47 2.92 -3.50
N VAL A 24 -15.34 1.95 -3.16
CA VAL A 24 -14.98 0.53 -3.24
C VAL A 24 -14.65 0.11 -4.67
N ALA A 25 -15.47 0.52 -5.64
CA ALA A 25 -15.21 0.22 -7.05
C ALA A 25 -13.87 0.82 -7.51
N LEU A 26 -13.57 2.08 -7.16
CA LEU A 26 -12.28 2.71 -7.48
C LEU A 26 -11.10 1.97 -6.84
N ILE A 27 -11.21 1.59 -5.57
CA ILE A 27 -10.15 0.84 -4.87
C ILE A 27 -9.84 -0.47 -5.58
N LEU A 28 -10.86 -1.21 -6.02
CA LEU A 28 -10.68 -2.54 -6.62
C LEU A 28 -10.34 -2.49 -8.10
N VAL A 29 -11.00 -1.61 -8.85
CA VAL A 29 -10.93 -1.60 -10.32
C VAL A 29 -9.72 -0.83 -10.83
N VAL A 30 -9.36 0.31 -10.22
CA VAL A 30 -8.27 1.15 -10.75
C VAL A 30 -6.94 0.42 -10.82
N PRO A 31 -6.45 -0.30 -9.79
CA PRO A 31 -5.20 -1.06 -9.89
C PRO A 31 -5.24 -2.15 -10.95
N ALA A 32 -6.37 -2.84 -11.09
CA ALA A 32 -6.56 -3.85 -12.12
C ALA A 32 -6.54 -3.24 -13.55
N LEU A 33 -7.18 -2.07 -13.74
CA LEU A 33 -7.12 -1.34 -15.01
C LEU A 33 -5.71 -0.84 -15.34
N LEU A 34 -4.98 -0.32 -14.34
CA LEU A 34 -3.61 0.11 -14.56
C LEU A 34 -2.70 -1.07 -14.92
N LEU A 35 -2.89 -2.22 -14.26
CA LEU A 35 -2.17 -3.44 -14.60
C LEU A 35 -2.53 -3.93 -16.02
N THR A 36 -3.80 -3.83 -16.41
CA THR A 36 -4.26 -4.10 -17.76
C THR A 36 -3.56 -3.21 -18.79
N ALA A 37 -3.44 -1.92 -18.50
CA ALA A 37 -2.72 -0.97 -19.36
C ALA A 37 -1.23 -1.36 -19.48
N VAL A 38 -0.59 -1.77 -18.39
CA VAL A 38 0.81 -2.25 -18.40
C VAL A 38 0.94 -3.52 -19.25
N TYR A 39 -0.02 -4.46 -19.17
CA TYR A 39 -0.01 -5.66 -20.00
C TYR A 39 -0.04 -5.30 -21.48
N PHE A 40 -1.01 -4.50 -21.93
CA PHE A 40 -1.13 -4.11 -23.34
C PHE A 40 0.04 -3.23 -23.83
N LEU A 41 0.70 -2.49 -22.92
CA LEU A 41 1.90 -1.72 -23.27
C LEU A 41 3.04 -2.61 -23.74
N PHE A 42 3.18 -3.81 -23.17
CA PHE A 42 4.27 -4.74 -23.45
C PHE A 42 3.82 -5.98 -24.25
N GLU A 43 2.55 -6.09 -24.66
CA GLU A 43 2.01 -7.27 -25.35
C GLU A 43 2.73 -7.56 -26.67
N ASN A 44 3.04 -6.52 -27.44
CA ASN A 44 3.66 -6.63 -28.77
C ASN A 44 5.19 -6.44 -28.73
N GLU A 45 5.82 -6.52 -27.55
CA GLU A 45 7.27 -6.37 -27.45
C GLU A 45 8.00 -7.58 -28.07
N ALA A 46 8.83 -7.32 -29.06
CA ALA A 46 9.64 -8.35 -29.69
C ALA A 46 10.85 -8.66 -28.81
N LEU A 47 10.77 -9.72 -28.02
CA LEU A 47 11.85 -10.19 -27.17
C LEU A 47 12.67 -11.28 -27.86
N PRO A 48 14.00 -11.33 -27.66
CA PRO A 48 14.83 -12.44 -28.10
C PRO A 48 14.34 -13.77 -27.45
N PRO A 49 14.49 -14.90 -28.16
CA PRO A 49 14.11 -16.21 -27.61
C PRO A 49 14.82 -16.49 -26.27
N GLY A 50 14.07 -16.90 -25.26
CA GLY A 50 14.60 -17.23 -23.93
C GLY A 50 14.62 -16.09 -22.92
N PHE A 51 14.22 -14.88 -23.30
CA PHE A 51 14.06 -13.77 -22.35
C PHE A 51 12.65 -13.78 -21.72
N PRO A 52 12.50 -13.53 -20.39
CA PRO A 52 11.21 -13.41 -19.75
C PRO A 52 10.47 -12.17 -20.30
N ARG A 53 9.14 -12.25 -20.35
CA ARG A 53 8.33 -11.12 -20.80
C ARG A 53 8.56 -9.89 -19.90
N THR A 54 8.67 -8.72 -20.49
CA THR A 54 8.81 -7.46 -19.72
C THR A 54 7.62 -7.26 -18.79
N PHE A 55 6.42 -7.73 -19.18
CA PHE A 55 5.25 -7.73 -18.32
C PHE A 55 5.48 -8.54 -17.03
N ASP A 56 6.13 -9.71 -17.06
CA ASP A 56 6.34 -10.54 -15.87
C ASP A 56 7.17 -9.79 -14.82
N ARG A 57 8.14 -9.00 -15.25
CA ARG A 57 8.96 -8.16 -14.36
C ARG A 57 8.24 -6.90 -13.91
N VAL A 58 7.71 -6.13 -14.87
CA VAL A 58 7.11 -4.83 -14.58
C VAL A 58 5.74 -5.00 -13.90
N GLY A 59 4.91 -5.91 -14.39
CA GLY A 59 3.59 -6.21 -13.82
C GLY A 59 3.67 -6.68 -12.38
N LEU A 60 4.68 -7.53 -12.06
CA LEU A 60 4.92 -7.95 -10.69
C LEU A 60 5.24 -6.77 -9.76
N MET A 61 6.10 -5.83 -10.19
CA MET A 61 6.41 -4.62 -9.42
C MET A 61 5.19 -3.70 -9.29
N MET A 62 4.34 -3.65 -10.33
CA MET A 62 3.10 -2.86 -10.28
C MET A 62 2.09 -3.43 -9.27
N LEU A 63 2.13 -4.74 -8.98
CA LEU A 63 1.34 -5.35 -7.90
C LEU A 63 1.72 -4.82 -6.51
N ALA A 64 2.95 -4.34 -6.32
CA ALA A 64 3.32 -3.60 -5.12
C ALA A 64 2.87 -2.13 -5.20
N ILE A 65 3.19 -1.46 -6.30
CA ILE A 65 3.07 0.00 -6.43
C ILE A 65 1.60 0.45 -6.42
N PHE A 66 0.74 -0.16 -7.25
CA PHE A 66 -0.64 0.31 -7.41
C PHE A 66 -1.48 0.17 -6.14
N PRO A 67 -1.49 -0.99 -5.44
CA PRO A 67 -2.21 -1.11 -4.17
C PRO A 67 -1.70 -0.12 -3.11
N PHE A 68 -0.40 0.07 -3.00
CA PHE A 68 0.23 1.01 -2.09
C PHE A 68 -0.25 2.45 -2.34
N VAL A 69 -0.18 2.92 -3.58
CA VAL A 69 -0.59 4.28 -3.97
C VAL A 69 -2.08 4.51 -3.70
N MET A 70 -2.92 3.55 -4.10
CA MET A 70 -4.37 3.66 -3.92
C MET A 70 -4.75 3.69 -2.45
N MET A 71 -4.18 2.82 -1.63
CA MET A 71 -4.47 2.78 -0.21
C MET A 71 -3.96 4.02 0.53
N PHE A 72 -2.78 4.55 0.13
CA PHE A 72 -2.27 5.82 0.64
C PHE A 72 -3.27 6.96 0.38
N LEU A 73 -3.73 7.12 -0.86
CA LEU A 73 -4.65 8.20 -1.24
C LEU A 73 -6.00 8.09 -0.54
N VAL A 74 -6.63 6.92 -0.63
CA VAL A 74 -7.96 6.70 -0.06
C VAL A 74 -7.95 6.91 1.45
N THR A 75 -6.95 6.37 2.14
CA THR A 75 -6.84 6.47 3.60
C THR A 75 -6.56 7.90 4.04
N SER A 76 -5.66 8.59 3.33
CA SER A 76 -5.30 9.98 3.63
C SER A 76 -6.51 10.91 3.49
N ILE A 77 -7.28 10.78 2.41
CA ILE A 77 -8.47 11.61 2.16
C ILE A 77 -9.59 11.27 3.15
N THR A 78 -9.87 9.97 3.38
CA THR A 78 -10.94 9.54 4.27
C THR A 78 -10.70 10.01 5.70
N MET A 79 -9.47 9.83 6.21
CA MET A 79 -9.13 10.26 7.56
C MET A 79 -9.18 11.78 7.71
N LEU A 80 -8.77 12.52 6.67
CA LEU A 80 -8.90 13.97 6.66
C LEU A 80 -10.36 14.40 6.72
N ARG A 81 -11.24 13.77 5.93
CA ARG A 81 -12.69 14.04 5.95
C ARG A 81 -13.30 13.83 7.34
N GLU A 82 -12.95 12.74 8.02
CA GLU A 82 -13.39 12.47 9.39
C GLU A 82 -12.96 13.57 10.37
N ARG A 83 -11.77 14.13 10.16
CA ARG A 83 -11.26 15.25 10.98
C ARG A 83 -11.98 16.55 10.68
N THR A 84 -12.17 16.90 9.41
CA THR A 84 -12.76 18.18 8.99
C THR A 84 -14.27 18.24 9.17
N SER A 85 -14.96 17.09 9.14
CA SER A 85 -16.41 17.00 9.39
C SER A 85 -16.79 17.05 10.88
N GLY A 86 -15.81 17.07 11.80
CA GLY A 86 -16.05 17.02 13.24
C GLY A 86 -16.48 15.64 13.77
N THR A 87 -16.54 14.62 12.91
CA THR A 87 -16.88 13.25 13.32
C THR A 87 -15.82 12.70 14.27
N LEU A 88 -14.55 13.00 14.01
CA LEU A 88 -13.44 12.60 14.89
C LEU A 88 -13.60 13.18 16.28
N GLU A 89 -13.95 14.47 16.41
CA GLU A 89 -14.14 15.13 17.70
C GLU A 89 -15.30 14.49 18.49
N ARG A 90 -16.42 14.20 17.82
CA ARG A 90 -17.55 13.49 18.44
C ARG A 90 -17.15 12.11 18.93
N LEU A 91 -16.33 11.36 18.20
CA LEU A 91 -15.84 10.06 18.63
C LEU A 91 -14.92 10.19 19.86
N LEU A 92 -14.11 11.23 19.92
CA LEU A 92 -13.19 11.48 21.05
C LEU A 92 -13.91 12.01 22.31
N THR A 93 -15.21 12.39 22.25
CA THR A 93 -16.03 12.63 23.44
C THR A 93 -16.52 11.33 24.11
N THR A 94 -16.45 10.21 23.40
CA THR A 94 -16.71 8.88 23.96
C THR A 94 -15.44 8.31 24.64
N PRO A 95 -15.53 7.29 25.48
CA PRO A 95 -14.36 6.71 26.19
C PRO A 95 -13.44 5.91 25.23
N ILE A 96 -13.19 6.43 24.02
CA ILE A 96 -12.32 5.83 23.02
C ILE A 96 -10.97 6.55 23.07
N HIS A 97 -9.87 5.78 23.15
CA HIS A 97 -8.53 6.33 23.00
C HIS A 97 -8.22 6.59 21.51
N LYS A 98 -7.43 7.63 21.24
CA LYS A 98 -6.98 7.97 19.87
C LYS A 98 -6.35 6.78 19.14
N ALA A 99 -5.57 5.99 19.86
CA ALA A 99 -4.95 4.78 19.33
C ALA A 99 -6.02 3.75 18.90
N ASP A 100 -7.06 3.50 19.73
CA ASP A 100 -8.11 2.54 19.40
C ASP A 100 -8.85 2.94 18.10
N LEU A 101 -9.08 4.23 17.93
CA LEU A 101 -9.68 4.78 16.73
C LEU A 101 -8.78 4.57 15.52
N LEU A 102 -7.52 5.02 15.57
CA LEU A 102 -6.57 4.95 14.46
C LEU A 102 -6.30 3.50 14.04
N PHE A 103 -6.09 2.61 15.01
CA PHE A 103 -5.92 1.18 14.73
C PHE A 103 -7.20 0.55 14.16
N GLY A 104 -8.39 1.02 14.55
CA GLY A 104 -9.65 0.60 13.96
C GLY A 104 -9.75 0.97 12.48
N TYR A 105 -9.36 2.19 12.11
CA TYR A 105 -9.23 2.59 10.70
C TYR A 105 -8.17 1.76 9.97
N ALA A 106 -6.99 1.58 10.58
CA ALA A 106 -5.93 0.77 9.98
C ALA A 106 -6.42 -0.65 9.68
N VAL A 107 -7.12 -1.31 10.60
CA VAL A 107 -7.68 -2.66 10.40
C VAL A 107 -8.72 -2.67 9.27
N ALA A 108 -9.66 -1.72 9.25
CA ALA A 108 -10.68 -1.66 8.21
C ALA A 108 -10.06 -1.47 6.81
N PHE A 109 -9.14 -0.54 6.68
CA PHE A 109 -8.45 -0.29 5.40
C PHE A 109 -7.48 -1.41 5.04
N SER A 110 -6.89 -2.12 6.01
CA SER A 110 -6.06 -3.30 5.73
C SER A 110 -6.88 -4.45 5.14
N ILE A 111 -8.14 -4.63 5.55
CA ILE A 111 -9.06 -5.60 4.94
C ILE A 111 -9.34 -5.21 3.48
N MET A 112 -9.58 -3.93 3.20
CA MET A 112 -9.75 -3.45 1.83
C MET A 112 -8.48 -3.58 1.00
N ALA A 113 -7.32 -3.33 1.60
CA ALA A 113 -6.02 -3.51 0.98
C ALA A 113 -5.78 -4.99 0.60
N ALA A 114 -6.14 -5.91 1.49
CA ALA A 114 -6.05 -7.35 1.22
C ALA A 114 -6.96 -7.76 0.05
N LEU A 115 -8.20 -7.30 0.04
CA LEU A 115 -9.15 -7.57 -1.04
C LEU A 115 -8.65 -7.00 -2.39
N GLN A 116 -8.16 -5.76 -2.39
CA GLN A 116 -7.59 -5.11 -3.56
C GLN A 116 -6.38 -5.86 -4.12
N SER A 117 -5.43 -6.22 -3.25
CA SER A 117 -4.22 -6.96 -3.64
C SER A 117 -4.54 -8.34 -4.19
N LEU A 118 -5.54 -9.02 -3.58
CA LEU A 118 -6.03 -10.30 -4.08
C LEU A 118 -6.63 -10.17 -5.48
N VAL A 119 -7.49 -9.18 -5.71
CA VAL A 119 -8.11 -8.93 -7.03
C VAL A 119 -7.04 -8.59 -8.07
N ALA A 120 -6.10 -7.69 -7.75
CA ALA A 120 -5.04 -7.31 -8.67
C ALA A 120 -4.13 -8.49 -9.03
N THR A 121 -3.75 -9.31 -8.04
CA THR A 121 -2.94 -10.52 -8.26
C THR A 121 -3.72 -11.56 -9.07
N ALA A 122 -5.01 -11.76 -8.79
CA ALA A 122 -5.86 -12.65 -9.54
C ALA A 122 -5.94 -12.25 -11.03
N VAL A 123 -6.10 -10.97 -11.31
CA VAL A 123 -6.08 -10.43 -12.68
C VAL A 123 -4.73 -10.67 -13.36
N ALA A 124 -3.62 -10.42 -12.65
CA ALA A 124 -2.28 -10.64 -13.19
C ALA A 124 -2.03 -12.10 -13.59
N TYR A 125 -2.41 -13.05 -12.72
CA TYR A 125 -2.14 -14.48 -12.95
C TYR A 125 -3.16 -15.12 -13.89
N TRP A 126 -4.46 -14.92 -13.67
CA TRP A 126 -5.49 -15.68 -14.39
C TRP A 126 -5.89 -15.04 -15.71
N ILE A 127 -5.81 -13.72 -15.85
CA ILE A 127 -6.17 -13.03 -17.09
C ILE A 127 -4.94 -12.80 -17.95
N PHE A 128 -3.83 -12.32 -17.37
CA PHE A 128 -2.64 -11.95 -18.14
C PHE A 128 -1.52 -13.01 -18.12
N GLY A 129 -1.73 -14.11 -17.38
CA GLY A 129 -0.77 -15.21 -17.33
C GLY A 129 0.60 -14.78 -16.83
N LEU A 130 0.65 -14.03 -15.73
CA LEU A 130 1.91 -13.65 -15.07
C LEU A 130 2.69 -14.91 -14.71
N ASP A 131 3.89 -15.05 -15.28
CA ASP A 131 4.75 -16.23 -15.11
C ASP A 131 5.94 -15.89 -14.22
N ILE A 132 5.96 -16.47 -13.02
CA ILE A 132 7.04 -16.36 -12.06
C ILE A 132 7.28 -17.72 -11.38
N LYS A 133 8.48 -17.94 -10.88
CA LYS A 133 8.84 -19.21 -10.24
C LYS A 133 8.16 -19.44 -8.90
N GLY A 134 7.92 -18.36 -8.15
CA GLY A 134 7.41 -18.44 -6.80
C GLY A 134 5.89 -18.58 -6.69
N SER A 135 5.41 -18.80 -5.46
CA SER A 135 3.97 -18.97 -5.20
C SER A 135 3.20 -17.67 -5.33
N PRO A 136 2.04 -17.67 -6.04
CA PRO A 136 1.11 -16.53 -6.07
C PRO A 136 0.66 -16.07 -4.68
N GLY A 137 0.57 -16.99 -3.73
CA GLY A 137 0.21 -16.67 -2.34
C GLY A 137 1.24 -15.76 -1.65
N LEU A 138 2.53 -15.93 -1.94
CA LEU A 138 3.59 -15.06 -1.43
C LEU A 138 3.51 -13.67 -2.06
N VAL A 139 3.19 -13.59 -3.35
CA VAL A 139 2.97 -12.30 -4.03
C VAL A 139 1.81 -11.53 -3.38
N VAL A 140 0.68 -12.21 -3.13
CA VAL A 140 -0.46 -11.60 -2.42
C VAL A 140 -0.03 -11.13 -1.03
N LEU A 141 0.73 -11.93 -0.28
CA LEU A 141 1.20 -11.57 1.06
C LEU A 141 2.01 -10.27 1.04
N ILE A 142 3.01 -10.17 0.17
CA ILE A 142 3.86 -8.98 0.05
C ILE A 142 3.03 -7.78 -0.45
N ALA A 143 2.17 -7.97 -1.44
CA ALA A 143 1.29 -6.91 -1.93
C ALA A 143 0.34 -6.39 -0.84
N VAL A 144 -0.19 -7.27 0.03
CA VAL A 144 -1.03 -6.89 1.17
C VAL A 144 -0.21 -6.09 2.19
N ILE A 145 0.96 -6.57 2.59
CA ILE A 145 1.82 -5.86 3.57
C ILE A 145 2.15 -4.46 3.03
N ASN A 146 2.48 -4.36 1.75
CA ASN A 146 2.79 -3.08 1.12
C ASN A 146 1.57 -2.15 1.00
N ALA A 147 0.40 -2.68 0.69
CA ALA A 147 -0.84 -1.89 0.68
C ALA A 147 -1.21 -1.39 2.09
N VAL A 148 -0.99 -2.22 3.13
CA VAL A 148 -1.14 -1.81 4.55
C VAL A 148 -0.13 -0.73 4.92
N LEU A 149 1.07 -0.77 4.37
CA LEU A 149 2.05 0.32 4.51
C LEU A 149 1.50 1.63 3.91
N GLY A 150 0.87 1.55 2.73
CA GLY A 150 0.15 2.68 2.13
C GLY A 150 -0.92 3.25 3.06
N VAL A 151 -1.71 2.37 3.70
CA VAL A 151 -2.69 2.76 4.75
C VAL A 151 -2.02 3.51 5.89
N ALA A 152 -0.94 2.98 6.44
CA ALA A 152 -0.24 3.57 7.59
C ALA A 152 0.32 4.97 7.26
N LEU A 153 0.99 5.10 6.11
CA LEU A 153 1.52 6.37 5.63
C LEU A 153 0.41 7.36 5.30
N GLY A 154 -0.71 6.91 4.70
CA GLY A 154 -1.89 7.73 4.44
C GLY A 154 -2.51 8.29 5.72
N LEU A 155 -2.65 7.47 6.76
CA LEU A 155 -3.11 7.90 8.09
C LEU A 155 -2.16 8.94 8.69
N LEU A 156 -0.84 8.72 8.62
CA LEU A 156 0.15 9.66 9.11
C LEU A 156 0.10 10.99 8.35
N CYS A 157 0.12 10.97 7.02
CA CYS A 157 0.09 12.18 6.19
C CYS A 157 -1.20 12.97 6.36
N SER A 158 -2.33 12.30 6.61
CA SER A 158 -3.60 12.96 6.89
C SER A 158 -3.53 13.90 8.09
N ALA A 159 -2.63 13.63 9.06
CA ALA A 159 -2.47 14.47 10.26
C ALA A 159 -1.92 15.87 9.92
N PHE A 160 -1.18 16.00 8.84
CA PHE A 160 -0.54 17.24 8.39
C PHE A 160 -1.36 18.00 7.34
N ALA A 161 -2.32 17.34 6.69
CA ALA A 161 -3.19 17.95 5.70
C ALA A 161 -4.32 18.75 6.37
N ARG A 162 -4.66 19.91 5.78
CA ARG A 162 -5.81 20.74 6.19
C ARG A 162 -6.95 20.69 5.17
N THR A 163 -6.66 20.35 3.92
CA THR A 163 -7.60 20.23 2.82
C THR A 163 -7.38 18.94 2.05
N GLU A 164 -8.43 18.44 1.36
CA GLU A 164 -8.30 17.25 0.51
C GLU A 164 -7.24 17.44 -0.57
N PHE A 165 -7.11 18.64 -1.10
CA PHE A 165 -6.09 18.98 -2.09
C PHE A 165 -4.67 18.80 -1.52
N GLN A 166 -4.42 19.25 -0.28
CA GLN A 166 -3.13 19.02 0.39
C GLN A 166 -2.86 17.53 0.65
N ALA A 167 -3.89 16.76 1.05
CA ALA A 167 -3.74 15.32 1.23
C ALA A 167 -3.30 14.63 -0.07
N VAL A 168 -3.87 15.03 -1.21
CA VAL A 168 -3.45 14.53 -2.53
C VAL A 168 -2.03 15.01 -2.89
N GLN A 169 -1.65 16.25 -2.56
CA GLN A 169 -0.30 16.76 -2.82
C GLN A 169 0.80 16.07 -2.03
N PHE A 170 0.50 15.43 -0.89
CA PHE A 170 1.48 14.59 -0.18
C PHE A 170 1.84 13.33 -0.97
N MET A 171 0.95 12.84 -1.83
CA MET A 171 1.22 11.65 -2.64
C MET A 171 2.49 11.81 -3.50
N PRO A 172 2.63 12.82 -4.39
CA PRO A 172 3.86 12.96 -5.16
C PRO A 172 5.10 13.16 -4.29
N VAL A 173 4.98 13.83 -3.14
CA VAL A 173 6.12 14.06 -2.26
C VAL A 173 6.58 12.78 -1.54
N VAL A 174 5.65 11.93 -1.11
CA VAL A 174 5.96 10.72 -0.33
C VAL A 174 6.14 9.51 -1.24
N VAL A 175 5.33 9.36 -2.28
CA VAL A 175 5.25 8.15 -3.09
C VAL A 175 6.19 8.19 -4.30
N VAL A 176 6.28 9.32 -5.01
CA VAL A 176 7.10 9.40 -6.24
C VAL A 176 8.58 9.11 -5.98
N PRO A 177 9.23 9.65 -4.94
CA PRO A 177 10.63 9.30 -4.63
C PRO A 177 10.80 7.79 -4.37
N GLN A 178 9.83 7.15 -3.71
CA GLN A 178 9.87 5.71 -3.47
C GLN A 178 9.78 4.91 -4.77
N ILE A 179 8.87 5.29 -5.70
CA ILE A 179 8.73 4.63 -7.00
C ILE A 179 10.01 4.78 -7.83
N LEU A 180 10.63 5.96 -7.81
CA LEU A 180 11.85 6.22 -8.59
C LEU A 180 13.05 5.41 -8.05
N LEU A 181 13.13 5.21 -6.73
CA LEU A 181 14.28 4.62 -6.07
C LEU A 181 14.10 3.15 -5.67
N CYS A 182 12.91 2.55 -5.83
CA CYS A 182 12.65 1.16 -5.43
C CYS A 182 13.32 0.09 -6.32
N GLY A 183 14.07 0.49 -7.35
CA GLY A 183 14.72 -0.46 -8.26
C GLY A 183 13.84 -0.90 -9.43
N LEU A 184 12.76 -0.16 -9.75
CA LEU A 184 11.92 -0.39 -10.91
C LEU A 184 12.62 0.03 -12.21
N PHE A 185 13.12 1.26 -12.25
CA PHE A 185 13.74 1.86 -13.46
C PHE A 185 15.22 1.50 -13.60
N VAL A 186 15.95 1.55 -12.49
CA VAL A 186 17.38 1.23 -12.42
C VAL A 186 17.58 0.28 -11.25
N ALA A 187 18.27 -0.84 -11.49
CA ALA A 187 18.63 -1.76 -10.40
C ALA A 187 19.48 -1.02 -9.35
N ARG A 188 19.26 -1.29 -8.07
CA ARG A 188 19.92 -0.57 -6.97
C ARG A 188 21.44 -0.62 -7.05
N GLU A 189 21.97 -1.75 -7.52
CA GLU A 189 23.40 -1.98 -7.73
C GLU A 189 24.03 -1.00 -8.72
N ASN A 190 23.21 -0.47 -9.64
CA ASN A 190 23.63 0.50 -10.68
C ASN A 190 23.29 1.96 -10.31
N MET A 191 22.75 2.18 -9.10
CA MET A 191 22.48 3.55 -8.63
C MET A 191 23.74 4.19 -8.05
N ASN A 192 23.79 5.51 -8.03
CA ASN A 192 24.79 6.25 -7.28
C ASN A 192 24.69 5.90 -5.77
N ASP A 193 25.83 5.85 -5.07
CA ASP A 193 25.90 5.45 -3.66
C ASP A 193 24.96 6.23 -2.76
N ALA A 194 24.80 7.52 -2.97
CA ALA A 194 23.88 8.36 -2.20
C ALA A 194 22.41 7.95 -2.43
N LEU A 195 22.01 7.68 -3.68
CA LEU A 195 20.65 7.26 -4.03
C LEU A 195 20.39 5.82 -3.53
N ASN A 196 21.36 4.94 -3.61
CA ASN A 196 21.26 3.58 -3.07
C ASN A 196 21.09 3.60 -1.54
N GLY A 197 21.82 4.46 -0.84
CA GLY A 197 21.66 4.67 0.60
C GLY A 197 20.25 5.16 0.96
N ILE A 198 19.71 6.13 0.23
CA ILE A 198 18.33 6.61 0.41
C ILE A 198 17.32 5.51 0.09
N SER A 199 17.49 4.78 -1.01
CA SER A 199 16.66 3.63 -1.40
C SER A 199 16.55 2.60 -0.28
N GLY A 200 17.66 2.30 0.41
CA GLY A 200 17.71 1.35 1.52
C GLY A 200 16.89 1.73 2.77
N VAL A 201 16.37 2.96 2.84
CA VAL A 201 15.48 3.40 3.94
C VAL A 201 14.03 3.48 3.49
N LEU A 202 13.77 3.46 2.17
CA LEU A 202 12.44 3.61 1.62
C LEU A 202 11.66 2.29 1.66
N PRO A 203 10.46 2.29 2.26
CA PRO A 203 9.72 1.05 2.48
C PRO A 203 9.32 0.31 1.20
N LEU A 204 9.00 1.01 0.11
CA LEU A 204 8.63 0.39 -1.17
C LEU A 204 9.79 -0.44 -1.77
N THR A 205 11.03 -0.10 -1.45
CA THR A 205 12.22 -0.85 -1.88
C THR A 205 12.17 -2.29 -1.39
N PHE A 206 11.89 -2.50 -0.10
CA PHE A 206 11.78 -3.85 0.48
C PHE A 206 10.66 -4.66 -0.16
N SER A 207 9.54 -4.02 -0.51
CA SER A 207 8.45 -4.70 -1.23
C SER A 207 8.90 -5.18 -2.61
N VAL A 208 9.60 -4.33 -3.36
CA VAL A 208 10.09 -4.68 -4.70
C VAL A 208 11.18 -5.75 -4.63
N GLU A 209 12.07 -5.70 -3.64
CA GLU A 209 13.10 -6.72 -3.42
C GLU A 209 12.48 -8.07 -3.04
N ALA A 210 11.54 -8.10 -2.11
CA ALA A 210 10.80 -9.31 -1.75
C ALA A 210 10.07 -9.93 -2.96
N LEU A 211 9.45 -9.11 -3.82
CA LEU A 211 8.79 -9.61 -5.03
C LEU A 211 9.79 -10.14 -6.07
N LYS A 212 10.98 -9.53 -6.20
CA LYS A 212 12.06 -10.06 -7.05
C LYS A 212 12.56 -11.41 -6.55
N GLU A 213 12.73 -11.57 -5.24
CA GLU A 213 13.08 -12.85 -4.62
C GLU A 213 12.04 -13.93 -4.93
N ILE A 214 10.74 -13.62 -4.83
CA ILE A 214 9.65 -14.53 -5.19
C ILE A 214 9.69 -14.87 -6.69
N ALA A 215 9.97 -13.90 -7.55
CA ALA A 215 10.05 -14.16 -9.00
C ALA A 215 11.22 -15.07 -9.38
N GLY A 216 12.34 -14.98 -8.66
CA GLY A 216 13.56 -15.74 -8.94
C GLY A 216 13.60 -17.14 -8.32
N ASN A 217 12.82 -17.42 -7.28
CA ASN A 217 12.92 -18.62 -6.45
C ASN A 217 11.57 -19.34 -6.35
N THR A 218 11.58 -20.67 -6.34
CA THR A 218 10.39 -21.51 -6.15
C THR A 218 9.91 -21.53 -4.69
N GLU A 219 10.82 -21.33 -3.75
CA GLU A 219 10.53 -21.34 -2.31
C GLU A 219 10.73 -19.94 -1.71
N ALA A 220 10.11 -19.72 -0.55
CA ALA A 220 10.28 -18.49 0.21
C ALA A 220 11.70 -18.41 0.77
N THR A 221 12.45 -17.39 0.37
CA THR A 221 13.84 -17.17 0.83
C THR A 221 13.87 -16.47 2.19
N ALA A 222 14.98 -16.61 2.91
CA ALA A 222 15.20 -15.85 4.16
C ALA A 222 15.22 -14.33 3.91
N ALA A 223 15.76 -13.90 2.75
CA ALA A 223 15.78 -12.50 2.34
C ALA A 223 14.36 -11.92 2.19
N MET A 224 13.48 -12.65 1.48
CA MET A 224 12.07 -12.25 1.34
C MET A 224 11.38 -12.08 2.71
N TRP A 225 11.60 -13.00 3.66
CA TRP A 225 11.02 -12.89 5.00
C TRP A 225 11.62 -11.74 5.80
N GLN A 226 12.90 -11.45 5.63
CA GLN A 226 13.55 -10.29 6.24
C GLN A 226 12.93 -8.99 5.74
N ASP A 227 12.73 -8.84 4.44
CA ASP A 227 12.08 -7.68 3.84
C ASP A 227 10.64 -7.51 4.34
N ALA A 228 9.87 -8.61 4.37
CA ALA A 228 8.51 -8.61 4.91
C ALA A 228 8.47 -8.18 6.39
N ALA A 229 9.44 -8.64 7.21
CA ALA A 229 9.55 -8.26 8.61
C ALA A 229 9.90 -6.78 8.79
N VAL A 230 10.83 -6.26 7.98
CA VAL A 230 11.20 -4.83 7.96
C VAL A 230 9.98 -3.98 7.59
N MET A 231 9.24 -4.35 6.53
CA MET A 231 8.01 -3.67 6.14
C MET A 231 6.97 -3.68 7.27
N GLY A 232 6.76 -4.83 7.92
CA GLY A 232 5.87 -4.96 9.06
C GLY A 232 6.29 -4.05 10.24
N GLY A 233 7.57 -3.99 10.52
CA GLY A 233 8.15 -3.09 11.53
C GLY A 233 7.91 -1.61 11.21
N ILE A 234 8.10 -1.22 9.94
CA ILE A 234 7.82 0.15 9.47
C ILE A 234 6.33 0.47 9.59
N VAL A 235 5.42 -0.44 9.22
CA VAL A 235 3.97 -0.26 9.38
C VAL A 235 3.62 0.06 10.83
N VAL A 236 4.12 -0.75 11.78
CA VAL A 236 3.87 -0.55 13.20
C VAL A 236 4.43 0.80 13.66
N GLY A 237 5.67 1.12 13.30
CA GLY A 237 6.31 2.38 13.64
C GLY A 237 5.55 3.60 13.12
N VAL A 238 5.10 3.56 11.87
CA VAL A 238 4.31 4.63 11.24
C VAL A 238 2.94 4.77 11.91
N LEU A 239 2.24 3.67 12.24
CA LEU A 239 0.96 3.72 12.95
C LEU A 239 1.11 4.29 14.37
N VAL A 240 2.18 3.96 15.08
CA VAL A 240 2.48 4.55 16.38
C VAL A 240 2.71 6.06 16.22
N LEU A 241 3.54 6.49 15.28
CA LEU A 241 3.77 7.92 15.01
C LEU A 241 2.46 8.63 14.62
N ALA A 242 1.63 8.02 13.77
CA ALA A 242 0.33 8.58 13.41
C ALA A 242 -0.58 8.73 14.65
N SER A 243 -0.55 7.80 15.59
CA SER A 243 -1.33 7.89 16.83
C SER A 243 -0.88 9.02 17.75
N LEU A 244 0.40 9.34 17.76
CA LEU A 244 0.98 10.43 18.55
C LEU A 244 0.70 11.81 17.91
N THR A 245 0.66 11.87 16.57
CA THR A 245 0.41 13.12 15.84
C THR A 245 -1.05 13.54 15.78
N LEU A 246 -2.00 12.64 16.11
CA LEU A 246 -3.43 12.96 16.18
C LEU A 246 -3.67 13.95 17.35
N GLY A 247 -3.46 15.25 17.10
CA GLY A 247 -3.75 16.32 18.02
C GLY A 247 -5.26 16.54 18.20
N ARG A 248 -5.73 16.87 19.44
CA ARG A 248 -7.01 17.55 19.60
C ARG A 248 -6.85 18.93 18.97
N GLN A 249 -7.61 19.24 17.94
CA GLN A 249 -7.76 20.64 17.54
C GLN A 249 -8.67 21.29 18.58
N THR A 250 -8.07 21.81 19.63
CA THR A 250 -8.74 22.85 20.46
C THR A 250 -8.78 24.09 19.58
N ARG A 251 -9.98 24.44 19.10
CA ARG A 251 -10.31 25.79 18.69
C ARG A 251 -10.42 26.67 19.92
#